data_917f906d4734dd3fa4da4f6222ec1cd9
#
_entry.id   917f906d4734dd3fa4da4f6222ec1cd9
#
_cell.length_a   1.000
_cell.length_b   1.000
_cell.length_c   1.000
_cell.angle_alpha   90.00
_cell.angle_beta   90.00
_cell.angle_gamma   90.00
#
_symmetry.space_group_name_H-M   'P 1'
#
loop_
_entity.id
_entity.type
_entity.pdbx_description
1 polymer ?
#
loop_
_entity_poly.entity_id
_entity_poly.type
_entity_poly.pdbx_seq_one_letter_code
_entity_poly.pdbx_strand_id
1 'polypeptide(L)'
;MKKKFGKRLLYASSLSLLLGAGVYSYGCADGWWSYSSVSSFTPEAFVDNSYKPLFFAPYEKFYDGAYMYNAGMYNDDIIKEWTQYLGNAVPADVVKECLVSNEFEIDTMYTIYSELRKGKKRSSIYDLDLKNKKVENFINFLNFAKTVEQYSAQEFEYWNYEQQVKEQLPTDYANKVQSFYEKMDKKDTFFANRMWFQVMKAKFYSADKSSVIAYFESTASSQPQNTLYYRAMSYVAGGVL
;
A
#
# COMPACT_ATOMS: atom_id res chain seq x y z
N MET A 1 48.66 -12.45 52.88
CA MET A 1 48.33 -13.22 51.65
C MET A 1 46.85 -13.34 51.36
N LYS A 2 45.94 -13.45 52.34
CA LYS A 2 44.49 -13.64 52.15
C LYS A 2 43.77 -12.49 51.41
N LYS A 3 44.16 -11.21 51.56
CA LYS A 3 43.50 -10.03 50.88
C LYS A 3 43.76 -9.98 49.36
N LYS A 4 44.89 -10.48 48.87
CA LYS A 4 45.20 -10.49 47.43
C LYS A 4 44.46 -11.61 46.66
N PHE A 5 44.15 -12.70 47.36
CA PHE A 5 43.43 -13.85 46.79
C PHE A 5 41.94 -13.49 46.55
N GLY A 6 41.32 -12.83 47.52
CA GLY A 6 39.90 -12.40 47.37
C GLY A 6 39.68 -11.40 46.24
N LYS A 7 40.58 -10.45 46.03
CA LYS A 7 40.51 -9.51 44.88
C LYS A 7 40.64 -10.22 43.53
N ARG A 8 41.54 -11.22 43.44
CA ARG A 8 41.73 -11.99 42.19
C ARG A 8 40.48 -12.84 41.87
N LEU A 9 39.87 -13.42 42.88
CA LEU A 9 38.61 -14.17 42.77
C LEU A 9 37.47 -13.28 42.30
N LEU A 10 37.36 -12.05 42.82
CA LEU A 10 36.37 -11.07 42.46
C LEU A 10 36.50 -10.59 41.01
N TYR A 11 37.72 -10.36 40.54
CA TYR A 11 37.96 -10.01 39.13
C TYR A 11 37.69 -11.18 38.18
N ALA A 12 38.03 -12.42 38.58
CA ALA A 12 37.75 -13.60 37.78
C ALA A 12 36.24 -13.83 37.64
N SER A 13 35.47 -13.68 38.72
CA SER A 13 33.99 -13.82 38.68
C SER A 13 33.29 -12.72 37.89
N SER A 14 33.78 -11.47 37.98
CA SER A 14 33.21 -10.36 37.19
C SER A 14 33.52 -10.51 35.70
N LEU A 15 34.72 -11.01 35.33
CA LEU A 15 35.09 -11.29 33.97
C LEU A 15 34.26 -12.43 33.38
N SER A 16 34.00 -13.49 34.18
CA SER A 16 33.18 -14.62 33.74
C SER A 16 31.72 -14.20 33.53
N LEU A 17 31.18 -13.30 34.39
CA LEU A 17 29.83 -12.73 34.24
C LEU A 17 29.73 -11.86 33.00
N LEU A 18 30.73 -11.02 32.68
CA LEU A 18 30.77 -10.21 31.49
C LEU A 18 30.86 -11.04 30.20
N LEU A 19 31.69 -12.10 30.22
CA LEU A 19 31.80 -13.03 29.09
C LEU A 19 30.50 -13.82 28.91
N GLY A 20 29.87 -14.27 29.99
CA GLY A 20 28.58 -14.97 29.96
C GLY A 20 27.45 -14.09 29.45
N ALA A 21 27.39 -12.82 29.88
CA ALA A 21 26.42 -11.86 29.40
C ALA A 21 26.64 -11.52 27.92
N GLY A 22 27.90 -11.41 27.48
CA GLY A 22 28.24 -11.22 26.06
C GLY A 22 27.79 -12.37 25.19
N VAL A 23 28.05 -13.61 25.60
CA VAL A 23 27.63 -14.81 24.85
C VAL A 23 26.11 -14.93 24.85
N TYR A 24 25.44 -14.61 25.96
CA TYR A 24 23.97 -14.61 26.04
C TYR A 24 23.37 -13.55 25.11
N SER A 25 23.94 -12.35 25.07
CA SER A 25 23.47 -11.28 24.17
C SER A 25 23.68 -11.60 22.68
N TYR A 26 24.77 -12.32 22.34
CA TYR A 26 25.01 -12.80 20.99
C TYR A 26 24.12 -14.00 20.62
N GLY A 27 23.77 -14.85 21.59
CA GLY A 27 22.91 -16.02 21.37
C GLY A 27 21.43 -15.65 21.20
N CYS A 28 21.01 -14.47 21.69
CA CYS A 28 19.67 -13.93 21.53
C CYS A 28 19.56 -12.85 20.44
N ALA A 29 20.68 -12.41 19.87
CA ALA A 29 20.64 -11.66 18.63
C ALA A 29 20.22 -12.67 17.57
N ASP A 30 18.94 -12.61 17.19
CA ASP A 30 18.47 -13.20 15.95
C ASP A 30 19.47 -12.79 14.89
N GLY A 31 20.36 -13.70 14.56
CA GLY A 31 21.27 -13.48 13.47
C GLY A 31 20.41 -13.07 12.30
N TRP A 32 20.78 -12.01 11.65
CA TRP A 32 20.26 -11.63 10.36
C TRP A 32 20.33 -12.91 9.50
N TRP A 33 19.21 -13.60 9.46
CA TRP A 33 19.07 -14.75 8.62
C TRP A 33 19.16 -14.20 7.20
N SER A 34 20.39 -14.28 6.67
CA SER A 34 20.56 -14.27 5.24
C SER A 34 19.73 -15.44 4.74
N TYR A 35 18.61 -15.14 4.11
CA TYR A 35 17.78 -16.12 3.41
C TYR A 35 18.50 -16.80 2.24
N SER A 36 19.81 -16.65 2.15
CA SER A 36 20.68 -17.28 1.14
C SER A 36 21.03 -18.70 1.46
N SER A 37 20.38 -19.31 2.45
CA SER A 37 20.65 -20.72 2.62
C SER A 37 19.37 -21.34 3.10
N VAL A 38 18.90 -22.39 2.65
CA VAL A 38 19.65 -23.42 2.93
C VAL A 38 18.88 -24.65 3.33
N SER A 39 17.96 -24.89 2.56
CA SER A 39 17.69 -26.30 2.45
C SER A 39 18.63 -26.81 1.36
N SER A 40 19.51 -27.75 1.69
CA SER A 40 20.21 -28.53 0.67
C SER A 40 19.21 -29.30 -0.22
N PHE A 41 17.93 -29.18 0.09
CA PHE A 41 16.82 -29.71 -0.66
C PHE A 41 15.98 -28.53 -1.18
N THR A 42 16.39 -28.03 -2.33
CA THR A 42 15.63 -27.04 -3.10
C THR A 42 14.95 -27.80 -4.24
N PRO A 43 13.61 -27.98 -4.18
CA PRO A 43 12.87 -28.73 -5.21
C PRO A 43 13.14 -28.20 -6.62
N GLU A 44 13.32 -26.90 -6.76
CA GLU A 44 13.64 -26.23 -8.02
C GLU A 44 15.00 -26.66 -8.64
N ALA A 45 15.89 -27.29 -7.88
CA ALA A 45 17.14 -27.83 -8.40
C ALA A 45 16.93 -29.15 -9.17
N PHE A 46 15.80 -29.81 -8.96
CA PHE A 46 15.50 -31.13 -9.52
C PHE A 46 14.44 -31.12 -10.61
N VAL A 47 13.88 -29.94 -10.92
CA VAL A 47 12.85 -29.78 -11.93
C VAL A 47 13.33 -28.89 -13.08
N ASP A 48 12.70 -29.07 -14.23
CA ASP A 48 12.94 -28.23 -15.39
C ASP A 48 12.66 -26.75 -15.09
N ASN A 49 13.39 -25.85 -15.75
CA ASN A 49 13.25 -24.40 -15.56
C ASN A 49 11.83 -23.88 -15.85
N SER A 50 11.00 -24.61 -16.60
CA SER A 50 9.61 -24.25 -16.85
C SER A 50 8.74 -24.27 -15.59
N TYR A 51 9.16 -25.01 -14.56
CA TYR A 51 8.47 -25.07 -13.27
C TYR A 51 8.92 -24.02 -12.26
N LYS A 52 9.97 -23.23 -12.56
CA LYS A 52 10.44 -22.15 -11.67
C LYS A 52 9.34 -21.25 -11.14
N PRO A 53 8.35 -20.82 -11.96
CA PRO A 53 7.23 -20.01 -11.47
C PRO A 53 6.45 -20.60 -10.30
N LEU A 54 6.49 -21.91 -10.10
CA LEU A 54 5.78 -22.59 -9.01
C LEU A 54 6.52 -22.58 -7.68
N PHE A 55 7.83 -22.21 -7.69
CA PHE A 55 8.71 -22.23 -6.52
C PHE A 55 9.09 -20.83 -6.03
N PHE A 56 8.44 -19.79 -6.52
CA PHE A 56 8.69 -18.43 -6.04
C PHE A 56 8.26 -18.28 -4.58
N ALA A 57 9.15 -17.74 -3.79
CA ALA A 57 8.78 -17.27 -2.47
C ALA A 57 7.83 -16.06 -2.62
N PRO A 58 6.81 -15.93 -1.73
CA PRO A 58 5.82 -14.85 -1.84
C PRO A 58 6.40 -13.43 -1.81
N TYR A 59 7.62 -13.27 -1.35
CA TYR A 59 8.35 -12.01 -1.24
C TYR A 59 9.31 -11.73 -2.41
N GLU A 60 9.43 -12.64 -3.36
CA GLU A 60 10.23 -12.42 -4.57
C GLU A 60 9.37 -11.94 -5.72
N LYS A 61 9.87 -10.98 -6.48
CA LYS A 61 9.21 -10.59 -7.72
C LYS A 61 9.31 -11.70 -8.75
N PHE A 62 8.18 -12.03 -9.35
CA PHE A 62 8.05 -13.10 -10.33
C PHE A 62 9.03 -12.98 -11.51
N TYR A 63 9.42 -11.74 -11.90
CA TYR A 63 10.20 -11.52 -13.12
C TYR A 63 11.68 -11.25 -12.89
N ASP A 64 12.07 -10.73 -11.74
CA ASP A 64 13.44 -10.24 -11.52
C ASP A 64 14.10 -10.76 -10.24
N GLY A 65 13.44 -11.63 -9.49
CA GLY A 65 13.94 -12.18 -8.24
C GLY A 65 14.15 -11.13 -7.13
N ALA A 66 13.71 -9.90 -7.33
CA ALA A 66 13.84 -8.86 -6.32
C ALA A 66 12.76 -9.02 -5.25
N TYR A 67 13.13 -8.76 -4.00
CA TYR A 67 12.21 -8.87 -2.86
C TYR A 67 10.96 -8.01 -3.05
N MET A 68 9.80 -8.65 -2.91
CA MET A 68 8.47 -8.06 -3.16
C MET A 68 8.00 -7.04 -2.10
N TYR A 69 8.78 -6.79 -1.05
CA TYR A 69 8.40 -5.82 -0.03
C TYR A 69 8.58 -4.38 -0.53
N ASN A 70 7.86 -4.04 -1.57
CA ASN A 70 7.72 -2.66 -1.98
C ASN A 70 6.24 -2.34 -2.18
N ALA A 71 5.56 -2.00 -1.08
CA ALA A 71 4.20 -1.46 -1.14
C ALA A 71 4.10 -0.24 -2.07
N GLY A 72 5.24 0.42 -2.30
CA GLY A 72 5.39 1.56 -3.20
C GLY A 72 5.78 1.23 -4.64
N MET A 73 5.77 -0.03 -5.07
CA MET A 73 6.24 -0.43 -6.42
C MET A 73 5.64 0.39 -7.57
N TYR A 74 4.40 0.85 -7.45
CA TYR A 74 3.72 1.66 -8.47
C TYR A 74 3.69 3.16 -8.13
N ASN A 75 4.29 3.59 -7.02
CA ASN A 75 4.18 4.98 -6.58
C ASN A 75 4.83 5.96 -7.55
N ASP A 76 5.99 5.63 -8.08
CA ASP A 76 6.69 6.50 -9.04
C ASP A 76 5.88 6.67 -10.33
N ASP A 77 5.27 5.60 -10.83
CA ASP A 77 4.41 5.66 -12.01
C ASP A 77 3.16 6.49 -11.74
N ILE A 78 2.50 6.28 -10.60
CA ILE A 78 1.30 7.03 -10.20
C ILE A 78 1.62 8.52 -10.06
N ILE A 79 2.72 8.87 -9.39
CA ILE A 79 3.16 10.26 -9.23
C ILE A 79 3.43 10.88 -10.60
N LYS A 80 4.19 10.20 -11.46
CA LYS A 80 4.52 10.65 -12.81
C LYS A 80 3.27 10.90 -13.66
N GLU A 81 2.33 9.95 -13.66
CA GLU A 81 1.11 10.05 -14.44
C GLU A 81 0.21 11.20 -13.98
N TRP A 82 0.04 11.38 -12.66
CA TRP A 82 -0.72 12.49 -12.12
C TRP A 82 -0.03 13.84 -12.34
N THR A 83 1.29 13.91 -12.19
CA THR A 83 2.06 15.13 -12.47
C THR A 83 1.92 15.54 -13.95
N GLN A 84 1.98 14.58 -14.87
CA GLN A 84 1.77 14.83 -16.29
C GLN A 84 0.34 15.32 -16.59
N TYR A 85 -0.66 14.71 -15.97
CA TYR A 85 -2.05 15.11 -16.13
C TYR A 85 -2.30 16.52 -15.62
N LEU A 86 -1.79 16.86 -14.43
CA LEU A 86 -1.98 18.16 -13.79
C LEU A 86 -1.14 19.26 -14.43
N GLY A 87 0.02 18.89 -15.00
CA GLY A 87 0.96 19.87 -15.57
C GLY A 87 1.39 20.89 -14.52
N ASN A 88 1.36 22.17 -14.90
CA ASN A 88 1.77 23.26 -13.99
C ASN A 88 0.66 23.68 -13.00
N ALA A 89 -0.50 23.03 -13.01
CA ALA A 89 -1.60 23.39 -12.12
C ALA A 89 -1.37 22.98 -10.65
N VAL A 90 -0.53 21.96 -10.42
CA VAL A 90 -0.12 21.49 -9.09
C VAL A 90 1.38 21.17 -9.15
N PRO A 91 2.21 21.67 -8.22
CA PRO A 91 3.63 21.31 -8.13
C PRO A 91 3.83 19.79 -7.95
N ALA A 92 4.89 19.24 -8.52
CA ALA A 92 5.13 17.79 -8.51
C ALA A 92 5.39 17.24 -7.09
N ASP A 93 6.01 18.01 -6.24
CA ASP A 93 6.21 17.70 -4.81
C ASP A 93 4.89 17.62 -4.05
N VAL A 94 3.96 18.55 -4.31
CA VAL A 94 2.60 18.51 -3.74
C VAL A 94 1.83 17.30 -4.25
N VAL A 95 1.95 16.95 -5.53
CA VAL A 95 1.32 15.73 -6.09
C VAL A 95 1.85 14.49 -5.38
N LYS A 96 3.18 14.39 -5.20
CA LYS A 96 3.81 13.28 -4.48
C LYS A 96 3.34 13.20 -3.04
N GLU A 97 3.33 14.32 -2.33
CA GLU A 97 2.88 14.40 -0.94
C GLU A 97 1.43 13.93 -0.80
N CYS A 98 0.53 14.47 -1.60
CA CYS A 98 -0.89 14.08 -1.56
C CYS A 98 -1.16 12.61 -1.88
N LEU A 99 -0.36 11.99 -2.75
CA LEU A 99 -0.60 10.63 -3.20
C LEU A 99 0.01 9.56 -2.29
N VAL A 100 1.25 9.77 -1.82
CA VAL A 100 2.06 8.69 -1.24
C VAL A 100 2.70 9.02 0.10
N SER A 101 2.64 10.27 0.58
CA SER A 101 3.21 10.59 1.89
C SER A 101 2.30 10.08 3.02
N ASN A 102 2.92 9.51 4.05
CA ASN A 102 2.25 9.15 5.30
C ASN A 102 1.92 10.41 6.13
N GLU A 103 2.56 11.55 5.82
CA GLU A 103 2.31 12.83 6.49
C GLU A 103 1.08 13.55 5.93
N PHE A 104 0.59 13.12 4.76
CA PHE A 104 -0.65 13.65 4.20
C PHE A 104 -1.85 13.08 4.95
N GLU A 105 -2.24 13.78 6.01
CA GLU A 105 -3.34 13.39 6.87
C GLU A 105 -4.68 13.47 6.14
N ILE A 106 -5.58 12.56 6.49
CA ILE A 106 -6.92 12.53 5.93
C ILE A 106 -7.71 13.81 6.21
N ASP A 107 -7.46 14.46 7.34
CA ASP A 107 -8.09 15.74 7.71
C ASP A 107 -7.65 16.88 6.80
N THR A 108 -6.40 16.87 6.34
CA THR A 108 -5.90 17.80 5.31
C THR A 108 -6.68 17.62 4.02
N MET A 109 -6.86 16.39 3.57
CA MET A 109 -7.64 16.08 2.38
C MET A 109 -9.11 16.53 2.54
N TYR A 110 -9.75 16.22 3.68
CA TYR A 110 -11.14 16.67 3.95
C TYR A 110 -11.26 18.18 3.99
N THR A 111 -10.27 18.89 4.50
CA THR A 111 -10.22 20.35 4.49
C THR A 111 -10.25 20.88 3.05
N ILE A 112 -9.32 20.43 2.21
CA ILE A 112 -9.24 20.85 0.79
C ILE A 112 -10.52 20.48 0.04
N TYR A 113 -11.06 19.28 0.25
CA TYR A 113 -12.30 18.83 -0.37
C TYR A 113 -13.50 19.69 0.09
N SER A 114 -13.60 20.03 1.37
CA SER A 114 -14.64 20.92 1.91
C SER A 114 -14.57 22.31 1.28
N GLU A 115 -13.38 22.85 1.09
CA GLU A 115 -13.18 24.14 0.43
C GLU A 115 -13.64 24.12 -1.03
N LEU A 116 -13.32 23.05 -1.76
CA LEU A 116 -13.82 22.81 -3.11
C LEU A 116 -15.35 22.79 -3.13
N ARG A 117 -15.98 22.05 -2.21
CA ARG A 117 -17.44 21.93 -2.12
C ARG A 117 -18.14 23.24 -1.74
N LYS A 118 -17.46 24.10 -0.96
CA LYS A 118 -17.94 25.45 -0.63
C LYS A 118 -17.74 26.47 -1.76
N GLY A 119 -17.15 26.05 -2.89
CA GLY A 119 -16.95 26.91 -4.05
C GLY A 119 -15.85 27.95 -3.91
N LYS A 120 -14.90 27.77 -2.96
CA LYS A 120 -13.74 28.65 -2.83
C LYS A 120 -12.96 28.67 -4.16
N LYS A 121 -12.25 29.76 -4.41
CA LYS A 121 -11.40 29.90 -5.60
C LYS A 121 -10.04 29.21 -5.41
N ARG A 122 -9.50 29.30 -4.18
CA ARG A 122 -8.21 28.71 -3.85
C ARG A 122 -8.29 27.95 -2.53
N SER A 123 -7.53 26.87 -2.44
CA SER A 123 -7.38 26.14 -1.19
C SER A 123 -6.48 26.92 -0.20
N SER A 124 -6.80 26.81 1.09
CA SER A 124 -5.95 27.35 2.16
C SER A 124 -4.68 26.52 2.36
N ILE A 125 -4.68 25.29 1.86
CA ILE A 125 -3.55 24.37 1.91
C ILE A 125 -3.02 24.22 0.48
N TYR A 126 -1.72 24.32 0.28
CA TYR A 126 -1.01 24.25 -1.03
C TYR A 126 -1.43 25.32 -2.05
N ASP A 127 -2.26 26.28 -1.69
CA ASP A 127 -2.74 27.36 -2.57
C ASP A 127 -3.23 26.91 -3.96
N LEU A 128 -3.93 25.77 -4.00
CA LEU A 128 -4.43 25.15 -5.23
C LEU A 128 -5.58 25.98 -5.86
N ASP A 129 -5.55 26.14 -7.17
CA ASP A 129 -6.67 26.74 -7.90
C ASP A 129 -7.85 25.78 -8.05
N LEU A 130 -8.83 25.92 -7.15
CA LEU A 130 -10.01 25.07 -7.09
C LEU A 130 -11.02 25.29 -8.25
N LYS A 131 -10.76 26.27 -9.14
CA LYS A 131 -11.55 26.47 -10.37
C LYS A 131 -10.94 25.73 -11.57
N ASN A 132 -9.71 25.27 -11.46
CA ASN A 132 -9.10 24.44 -12.48
C ASN A 132 -9.72 23.04 -12.48
N LYS A 133 -10.29 22.62 -13.61
CA LYS A 133 -10.98 21.32 -13.72
C LYS A 133 -10.12 20.11 -13.40
N LYS A 134 -8.84 20.14 -13.77
CA LYS A 134 -7.91 19.04 -13.45
C LYS A 134 -7.61 18.97 -11.95
N VAL A 135 -7.48 20.13 -11.29
CA VAL A 135 -7.30 20.21 -9.83
C VAL A 135 -8.56 19.72 -9.13
N GLU A 136 -9.76 20.14 -9.57
CA GLU A 136 -11.02 19.60 -9.07
C GLU A 136 -11.09 18.08 -9.18
N ASN A 137 -10.72 17.52 -10.35
CA ASN A 137 -10.68 16.08 -10.58
C ASN A 137 -9.70 15.38 -9.62
N PHE A 138 -8.52 15.95 -9.42
CA PHE A 138 -7.51 15.42 -8.51
C PHE A 138 -7.99 15.39 -7.07
N ILE A 139 -8.60 16.48 -6.59
CA ILE A 139 -9.15 16.56 -5.22
C ILE A 139 -10.31 15.55 -5.04
N ASN A 140 -11.19 15.41 -6.03
CA ASN A 140 -12.23 14.38 -5.98
C ASN A 140 -11.64 12.97 -5.93
N PHE A 141 -10.60 12.69 -6.74
CA PHE A 141 -9.89 11.41 -6.70
C PHE A 141 -9.29 11.15 -5.31
N LEU A 142 -8.54 12.12 -4.76
CA LEU A 142 -7.93 11.99 -3.43
C LEU A 142 -8.96 11.69 -2.35
N ASN A 143 -10.11 12.40 -2.37
CA ASN A 143 -11.18 12.19 -1.40
C ASN A 143 -11.68 10.73 -1.40
N PHE A 144 -11.90 10.15 -2.59
CA PHE A 144 -12.32 8.76 -2.67
C PHE A 144 -11.19 7.78 -2.38
N ALA A 145 -9.99 8.03 -2.94
CA ALA A 145 -8.85 7.13 -2.81
C ALA A 145 -8.37 7.01 -1.36
N LYS A 146 -8.20 8.14 -0.67
CA LYS A 146 -7.74 8.16 0.73
C LYS A 146 -8.77 7.58 1.70
N THR A 147 -10.06 7.81 1.47
CA THR A 147 -11.11 7.16 2.29
C THR A 147 -11.09 5.64 2.09
N VAL A 148 -10.99 5.14 0.84
CA VAL A 148 -10.91 3.68 0.60
C VAL A 148 -9.59 3.11 1.13
N GLU A 149 -8.51 3.88 1.12
CA GLU A 149 -7.20 3.47 1.64
C GLU A 149 -7.25 3.10 3.12
N GLN A 150 -8.02 3.81 3.95
CA GLN A 150 -8.20 3.49 5.37
C GLN A 150 -8.68 2.05 5.60
N TYR A 151 -9.49 1.52 4.68
CA TYR A 151 -9.99 0.14 4.75
C TYR A 151 -9.11 -0.87 4.04
N SER A 152 -8.29 -0.42 3.09
CA SER A 152 -7.40 -1.31 2.33
C SER A 152 -6.02 -1.49 2.95
N ALA A 153 -5.56 -0.52 3.74
CA ALA A 153 -4.23 -0.46 4.33
C ALA A 153 -4.22 -0.76 5.84
N GLN A 154 -5.24 -1.46 6.35
CA GLN A 154 -5.29 -1.84 7.77
C GLN A 154 -4.16 -2.83 8.09
N GLU A 155 -3.31 -2.44 9.03
CA GLU A 155 -2.23 -3.28 9.52
C GLU A 155 -2.76 -4.33 10.49
N PHE A 156 -2.13 -5.49 10.51
CA PHE A 156 -2.30 -6.49 11.54
C PHE A 156 -1.13 -6.43 12.52
N GLU A 157 -1.43 -6.46 13.81
CA GLU A 157 -0.42 -6.73 14.81
C GLU A 157 -0.09 -8.22 14.80
N TYR A 158 0.99 -8.61 14.12
CA TYR A 158 1.41 -10.01 13.97
C TYR A 158 1.64 -10.74 15.31
N TRP A 159 1.87 -10.01 16.38
CA TRP A 159 2.10 -10.56 17.73
C TRP A 159 0.82 -10.61 18.58
N ASN A 160 -0.27 -10.04 18.10
CA ASN A 160 -1.57 -10.13 18.75
C ASN A 160 -2.28 -11.39 18.23
N TYR A 161 -2.33 -12.42 19.07
CA TYR A 161 -2.98 -13.70 18.76
C TYR A 161 -4.50 -13.65 18.88
N GLU A 162 -5.09 -12.54 19.28
CA GLU A 162 -6.53 -12.35 19.22
C GLU A 162 -6.97 -12.20 17.76
N GLN A 163 -8.14 -12.72 17.45
CA GLN A 163 -8.68 -12.65 16.10
C GLN A 163 -9.00 -11.18 15.73
N GLN A 164 -8.15 -10.58 14.94
CA GLN A 164 -8.35 -9.22 14.43
C GLN A 164 -9.28 -9.25 13.23
N VAL A 165 -10.42 -8.59 13.34
CA VAL A 165 -11.37 -8.45 12.23
C VAL A 165 -11.09 -7.13 11.51
N LYS A 166 -10.82 -7.19 10.20
CA LYS A 166 -10.68 -5.98 9.38
C LYS A 166 -12.02 -5.26 9.27
N GLU A 167 -11.98 -3.96 9.48
CA GLU A 167 -13.13 -3.12 9.19
C GLU A 167 -13.44 -3.13 7.68
N GLN A 168 -14.71 -3.18 7.36
CA GLN A 168 -15.18 -3.14 5.98
C GLN A 168 -15.66 -1.74 5.63
N LEU A 169 -15.38 -1.32 4.39
CA LEU A 169 -15.91 -0.07 3.87
C LEU A 169 -17.44 -0.13 3.86
N PRO A 170 -18.16 0.88 4.41
CA PRO A 170 -19.60 0.93 4.35
C PRO A 170 -20.10 0.81 2.90
N THR A 171 -21.08 -0.05 2.66
CA THR A 171 -21.66 -0.28 1.32
C THR A 171 -22.20 1.01 0.71
N ASP A 172 -22.77 1.88 1.52
CA ASP A 172 -23.26 3.20 1.06
C ASP A 172 -22.14 4.07 0.51
N TYR A 173 -20.92 3.95 1.08
CA TYR A 173 -19.76 4.67 0.55
C TYR A 173 -19.30 4.09 -0.78
N ALA A 174 -19.28 2.77 -0.93
CA ALA A 174 -18.96 2.12 -2.21
C ALA A 174 -19.97 2.55 -3.30
N ASN A 175 -21.27 2.60 -2.96
CA ASN A 175 -22.32 3.09 -3.85
C ASN A 175 -22.14 4.58 -4.19
N LYS A 176 -21.65 5.39 -3.26
CA LYS A 176 -21.35 6.82 -3.51
C LYS A 176 -20.19 6.96 -4.52
N VAL A 177 -19.15 6.16 -4.40
CA VAL A 177 -18.03 6.15 -5.37
C VAL A 177 -18.54 5.76 -6.75
N GLN A 178 -19.32 4.70 -6.85
CA GLN A 178 -19.93 4.26 -8.11
C GLN A 178 -20.82 5.34 -8.73
N SER A 179 -21.72 5.92 -7.93
CA SER A 179 -22.64 6.99 -8.41
C SER A 179 -21.88 8.22 -8.90
N PHE A 180 -20.75 8.55 -8.28
CA PHE A 180 -19.89 9.63 -8.76
C PHE A 180 -19.30 9.27 -10.13
N TYR A 181 -18.75 8.07 -10.29
CA TYR A 181 -18.21 7.60 -11.56
C TYR A 181 -19.26 7.58 -12.68
N GLU A 182 -20.47 7.14 -12.38
CA GLU A 182 -21.57 7.07 -13.37
C GLU A 182 -21.99 8.44 -13.88
N LYS A 183 -22.01 9.45 -12.99
CA LYS A 183 -22.47 10.81 -13.27
C LYS A 183 -21.40 11.74 -13.84
N MET A 184 -20.11 11.38 -13.71
CA MET A 184 -19.03 12.22 -14.18
C MET A 184 -18.95 12.25 -15.70
N ASP A 185 -18.36 13.32 -16.27
CA ASP A 185 -17.99 13.37 -17.68
C ASP A 185 -16.81 12.43 -17.96
N LYS A 186 -17.02 11.44 -18.81
CA LYS A 186 -16.02 10.42 -19.16
C LYS A 186 -15.11 10.83 -20.35
N LYS A 187 -15.26 12.04 -20.86
CA LYS A 187 -14.37 12.59 -21.90
C LYS A 187 -12.92 12.72 -21.39
N ASP A 188 -12.77 13.01 -20.10
CA ASP A 188 -11.47 12.92 -19.44
C ASP A 188 -11.15 11.45 -19.14
N THR A 189 -10.58 10.76 -20.12
CA THR A 189 -10.30 9.32 -20.05
C THR A 189 -9.29 8.97 -18.97
N PHE A 190 -8.33 9.87 -18.68
CA PHE A 190 -7.37 9.69 -17.60
C PHE A 190 -8.05 9.61 -16.25
N PHE A 191 -8.87 10.61 -15.94
CA PHE A 191 -9.59 10.67 -14.66
C PHE A 191 -10.66 9.58 -14.57
N ALA A 192 -11.40 9.33 -15.66
CA ALA A 192 -12.42 8.29 -15.71
C ALA A 192 -11.87 6.90 -15.41
N ASN A 193 -10.74 6.52 -15.99
CA ASN A 193 -10.11 5.22 -15.73
C ASN A 193 -9.68 5.07 -14.26
N ARG A 194 -9.16 6.12 -13.65
CA ARG A 194 -8.76 6.10 -12.24
C ARG A 194 -9.97 6.02 -11.31
N MET A 195 -11.05 6.70 -11.63
CA MET A 195 -12.29 6.62 -10.87
C MET A 195 -12.97 5.26 -11.02
N TRP A 196 -12.97 4.66 -12.21
CA TRP A 196 -13.40 3.27 -12.40
C TRP A 196 -12.65 2.31 -11.47
N PHE A 197 -11.33 2.47 -11.41
CA PHE A 197 -10.51 1.64 -10.52
C PHE A 197 -10.83 1.88 -9.03
N GLN A 198 -11.18 3.11 -8.63
CA GLN A 198 -11.62 3.37 -7.25
C GLN A 198 -12.97 2.70 -6.94
N VAL A 199 -13.88 2.57 -7.92
CA VAL A 199 -15.12 1.78 -7.73
C VAL A 199 -14.77 0.31 -7.49
N MET A 200 -13.85 -0.26 -8.27
CA MET A 200 -13.38 -1.65 -8.06
C MET A 200 -12.83 -1.86 -6.64
N LYS A 201 -11.94 -0.96 -6.19
CA LYS A 201 -11.42 -1.01 -4.82
C LYS A 201 -12.52 -0.89 -3.76
N ALA A 202 -13.39 0.10 -3.91
CA ALA A 202 -14.46 0.35 -2.93
C ALA A 202 -15.40 -0.86 -2.80
N LYS A 203 -15.77 -1.49 -3.91
CA LYS A 203 -16.59 -2.72 -3.88
C LYS A 203 -15.87 -3.89 -3.22
N PHE A 204 -14.60 -4.09 -3.54
CA PHE A 204 -13.81 -5.19 -2.97
C PHE A 204 -13.63 -5.08 -1.45
N TYR A 205 -13.44 -3.86 -0.93
CA TYR A 205 -13.27 -3.62 0.51
C TYR A 205 -14.59 -3.39 1.26
N SER A 206 -15.73 -3.40 0.56
CA SER A 206 -17.05 -3.33 1.20
C SER A 206 -17.54 -4.69 1.71
N ALA A 207 -18.62 -4.65 2.48
CA ALA A 207 -19.27 -5.87 2.98
C ALA A 207 -19.78 -6.80 1.85
N ASP A 208 -20.15 -6.24 0.70
CA ASP A 208 -20.52 -7.02 -0.50
C ASP A 208 -19.34 -7.10 -1.47
N LYS A 209 -18.34 -7.84 -1.07
CA LYS A 209 -17.12 -8.07 -1.84
C LYS A 209 -17.38 -8.71 -3.21
N SER A 210 -18.37 -9.57 -3.30
CA SER A 210 -18.72 -10.28 -4.55
C SER A 210 -19.23 -9.33 -5.64
N SER A 211 -19.77 -8.17 -5.26
CA SER A 211 -20.25 -7.15 -6.21
C SER A 211 -19.15 -6.61 -7.15
N VAL A 212 -17.88 -6.79 -6.81
CA VAL A 212 -16.75 -6.42 -7.68
C VAL A 212 -16.73 -7.21 -8.98
N ILE A 213 -17.15 -8.49 -8.94
CA ILE A 213 -17.16 -9.39 -10.09
C ILE A 213 -18.17 -8.89 -11.14
N ALA A 214 -19.42 -8.72 -10.73
CA ALA A 214 -20.48 -8.26 -11.63
C ALA A 214 -20.18 -6.86 -12.19
N TYR A 215 -19.59 -5.98 -11.38
CA TYR A 215 -19.19 -4.65 -11.83
C TYR A 215 -18.07 -4.71 -12.87
N PHE A 216 -17.06 -5.55 -12.67
CA PHE A 216 -15.99 -5.76 -13.65
C PHE A 216 -16.56 -6.30 -14.96
N GLU A 217 -17.33 -7.38 -14.92
CA GLU A 217 -17.92 -8.01 -16.11
C GLU A 217 -18.74 -7.02 -16.94
N SER A 218 -19.47 -6.13 -16.29
CA SER A 218 -20.33 -5.17 -16.97
C SER A 218 -19.59 -3.94 -17.54
N THR A 219 -18.38 -3.63 -17.03
CA THR A 219 -17.71 -2.35 -17.36
C THR A 219 -16.32 -2.50 -17.97
N ALA A 220 -15.66 -3.64 -17.80
CA ALA A 220 -14.25 -3.84 -18.19
C ALA A 220 -13.99 -3.68 -19.69
N SER A 221 -14.96 -4.08 -20.54
CA SER A 221 -14.84 -3.96 -22.00
C SER A 221 -14.66 -2.53 -22.50
N SER A 222 -15.08 -1.54 -21.71
CA SER A 222 -14.94 -0.11 -22.02
C SER A 222 -13.65 0.51 -21.45
N GLN A 223 -12.84 -0.27 -20.72
CA GLN A 223 -11.64 0.24 -20.06
C GLN A 223 -10.37 -0.08 -20.86
N PRO A 224 -9.36 0.81 -20.85
CA PRO A 224 -8.08 0.51 -21.46
C PRO A 224 -7.37 -0.62 -20.70
N GLN A 225 -6.77 -1.57 -21.41
CA GLN A 225 -5.99 -2.68 -20.84
C GLN A 225 -4.61 -2.18 -20.38
N ASN A 226 -4.60 -1.42 -19.31
CA ASN A 226 -3.42 -0.86 -18.65
C ASN A 226 -3.18 -1.50 -17.28
N THR A 227 -2.20 -1.01 -16.53
CA THR A 227 -1.88 -1.49 -15.19
C THR A 227 -3.10 -1.50 -14.25
N LEU A 228 -3.98 -0.49 -14.32
CA LEU A 228 -5.18 -0.43 -13.47
C LEU A 228 -6.19 -1.54 -13.84
N TYR A 229 -6.31 -1.86 -15.13
CA TYR A 229 -7.15 -2.96 -15.60
C TYR A 229 -6.69 -4.31 -15.01
N TYR A 230 -5.40 -4.62 -15.11
CA TYR A 230 -4.87 -5.88 -14.58
C TYR A 230 -4.90 -5.93 -13.05
N ARG A 231 -4.68 -4.80 -12.38
CA ARG A 231 -4.88 -4.70 -10.93
C ARG A 231 -6.35 -4.89 -10.53
N ALA A 232 -7.30 -4.42 -11.33
CA ALA A 232 -8.73 -4.67 -11.10
C ALA A 232 -9.07 -6.15 -11.21
N MET A 233 -8.45 -6.89 -12.13
CA MET A 233 -8.61 -8.36 -12.22
C MET A 233 -8.17 -9.09 -10.94
N SER A 234 -7.16 -8.60 -10.23
CA SER A 234 -6.77 -9.19 -8.95
C SER A 234 -7.85 -9.02 -7.86
N TYR A 235 -8.61 -7.92 -7.88
CA TYR A 235 -9.77 -7.76 -7.01
C TYR A 235 -10.92 -8.71 -7.40
N VAL A 236 -11.12 -8.97 -8.69
CA VAL A 236 -12.10 -9.98 -9.16
C VAL A 236 -11.72 -11.36 -8.63
N ALA A 237 -10.46 -11.76 -8.78
CA ALA A 237 -9.96 -13.04 -8.27
C ALA A 237 -10.15 -13.17 -6.75
N GLY A 238 -9.83 -12.10 -5.99
CA GLY A 238 -10.05 -12.07 -4.55
C GLY A 238 -11.52 -11.93 -4.12
N GLY A 239 -12.43 -11.56 -5.01
CA GLY A 239 -13.87 -11.46 -4.77
C GLY A 239 -14.59 -12.82 -4.81
N VAL A 240 -13.94 -13.83 -5.38
CA VAL A 240 -14.44 -15.22 -5.44
C VAL A 240 -14.20 -15.98 -4.13
N LEU A 241 -13.21 -15.55 -3.35
CA LEU A 241 -12.82 -16.14 -2.05
C LEU A 241 -13.59 -15.51 -0.89
#